data_68225f42e10dae126edcca58e4ce694e
#
_entry.id   68225f42e10dae126edcca58e4ce694e
#
_cell.length_a   1.000
_cell.length_b   1.000
_cell.length_c   1.000
_cell.angle_alpha   90.00
_cell.angle_beta   90.00
_cell.angle_gamma   90.00
#
_symmetry.space_group_name_H-M   'P 1'
#
loop_
_entity.id
_entity.type
_entity.pdbx_description
1 polymer ?
#
loop_
_entity_poly.entity_id
_entity_poly.type
_entity_poly.pdbx_seq_one_letter_code
_entity_poly.pdbx_strand_id
1 'polypeptide(L)'
;AYCAAKHGVIGLTKAIAADFVKTGLRCNALCPGTVDTPSLRGRINAAADPVQAEKDFIARQPMGRLATTDDITPMVVFLLSDESRFVSGQACLVDGGVTI
;
A
#
# COMPACT_ATOMS: atom_id res chain seq x y z
N ALA A 1 11.76 -0.35 13.72
CA ALA A 1 12.11 -1.37 12.71
C ALA A 1 11.11 -1.40 11.55
N TYR A 2 9.82 -1.34 11.86
CA TYR A 2 8.78 -1.38 10.81
C TYR A 2 8.89 -0.19 9.83
N CYS A 3 9.01 1.04 10.33
CA CYS A 3 9.15 2.22 9.48
C CYS A 3 10.42 2.16 8.64
N ALA A 4 11.53 1.73 9.23
CA ALA A 4 12.79 1.58 8.51
C ALA A 4 12.66 0.55 7.39
N ALA A 5 12.00 -0.60 7.64
CA ALA A 5 11.80 -1.64 6.64
C ALA A 5 10.93 -1.13 5.48
N LYS A 6 9.87 -0.39 5.76
CA LYS A 6 8.98 0.17 4.72
C LYS A 6 9.68 1.23 3.88
N HIS A 7 10.45 2.13 4.49
CA HIS A 7 11.26 3.10 3.76
C HIS A 7 12.36 2.41 2.95
N GLY A 8 12.94 1.33 3.48
CA GLY A 8 13.91 0.51 2.77
C GLY A 8 13.35 -0.10 1.48
N VAL A 9 12.11 -0.57 1.51
CA VAL A 9 11.42 -1.10 0.31
C VAL A 9 11.28 -0.01 -0.76
N ILE A 10 10.90 1.20 -0.37
CA ILE A 10 10.78 2.33 -1.32
C ILE A 10 12.15 2.69 -1.89
N GLY A 11 13.17 2.75 -1.04
CA GLY A 11 14.56 3.01 -1.48
C GLY A 11 15.06 1.94 -2.46
N LEU A 12 14.84 0.67 -2.15
CA LEU A 12 15.19 -0.43 -3.03
C LEU A 12 14.44 -0.36 -4.38
N THR A 13 13.16 -0.01 -4.35
CA THR A 13 12.36 0.18 -5.56
C THR A 13 12.98 1.23 -6.47
N LYS A 14 13.38 2.36 -5.92
CA LYS A 14 14.01 3.45 -6.68
C LYS A 14 15.37 3.04 -7.23
N ALA A 15 16.17 2.32 -6.45
CA ALA A 15 17.47 1.82 -6.88
C ALA A 15 17.32 0.84 -8.06
N ILE A 16 16.41 -0.12 -7.97
CA ILE A 16 16.14 -1.08 -9.05
C ILE A 16 15.64 -0.34 -10.30
N ALA A 17 14.72 0.61 -10.12
CA ALA A 17 14.21 1.39 -11.25
C ALA A 17 15.33 2.14 -11.96
N ALA A 18 16.22 2.80 -11.20
CA ALA A 18 17.36 3.54 -11.76
C ALA A 18 18.35 2.64 -12.50
N ASP A 19 18.68 1.49 -11.91
CA ASP A 19 19.69 0.59 -12.46
C ASP A 19 19.22 -0.07 -13.77
N PHE A 20 17.94 -0.33 -13.91
CA PHE A 20 17.38 -1.12 -15.02
C PHE A 20 16.48 -0.33 -15.97
N VAL A 21 16.36 0.99 -15.80
CA VAL A 21 15.45 1.82 -16.60
C VAL A 21 15.70 1.68 -18.12
N LYS A 22 16.96 1.54 -18.53
CA LYS A 22 17.30 1.42 -19.96
C LYS A 22 17.00 0.03 -20.54
N THR A 23 16.76 -0.96 -19.70
CA THR A 23 16.43 -2.32 -20.16
C THR A 23 14.94 -2.51 -20.40
N GLY A 24 14.12 -1.51 -20.09
CA GLY A 24 12.66 -1.61 -20.18
C GLY A 24 12.01 -2.20 -18.91
N LEU A 25 12.80 -2.57 -17.91
CA LEU A 25 12.26 -3.01 -16.63
C LEU A 25 11.75 -1.80 -15.83
N ARG A 26 10.56 -1.91 -15.30
CA ARG A 26 9.98 -0.91 -14.41
C ARG A 26 9.82 -1.48 -13.00
N CYS A 27 10.03 -0.66 -12.01
CA CYS A 27 9.86 -1.04 -10.60
C CYS A 27 9.15 0.08 -9.87
N ASN A 28 8.01 -0.22 -9.28
CA ASN A 28 7.21 0.72 -8.51
C ASN A 28 6.80 0.10 -7.19
N ALA A 29 6.64 0.91 -6.17
CA ALA A 29 6.14 0.49 -4.87
C ALA A 29 4.67 0.87 -4.74
N LEU A 30 3.84 -0.10 -4.37
CA LEU A 30 2.46 0.14 -3.99
C LEU A 30 2.40 0.34 -2.48
N CYS A 31 1.79 1.44 -2.06
CA CYS A 31 1.71 1.84 -0.65
C CYS A 31 0.24 1.95 -0.23
N PRO A 32 -0.39 0.83 0.18
CA PRO A 32 -1.79 0.86 0.59
C PRO A 32 -1.96 1.43 1.99
N GLY A 33 -3.16 1.93 2.27
CA GLY A 33 -3.59 2.22 3.63
C GLY A 33 -3.97 0.93 4.37
N THR A 34 -4.86 1.06 5.36
CA THR A 34 -5.33 -0.11 6.11
C THR A 34 -6.39 -0.85 5.29
N VAL A 35 -6.08 -2.08 4.91
CA VAL A 35 -6.93 -2.91 4.07
C VAL A 35 -7.62 -3.98 4.91
N ASP A 36 -8.92 -4.16 4.71
CA ASP A 36 -9.69 -5.20 5.36
C ASP A 36 -9.31 -6.56 4.77
N THR A 37 -8.47 -7.28 5.48
CA THR A 37 -7.92 -8.57 5.09
C THR A 37 -8.13 -9.58 6.21
N PRO A 38 -8.03 -10.90 5.93
CA PRO A 38 -8.05 -11.90 6.99
C PRO A 38 -6.99 -11.67 8.07
N SER A 39 -5.82 -11.17 7.70
CA SER A 39 -4.76 -10.83 8.66
C SER A 39 -5.18 -9.71 9.60
N LEU A 40 -5.78 -8.64 9.08
CA LEU A 40 -6.29 -7.55 9.89
C LEU A 40 -7.44 -8.03 10.79
N ARG A 41 -8.36 -8.82 10.26
CA ARG A 41 -9.47 -9.39 11.04
C ARG A 41 -8.97 -10.27 12.18
N GLY A 42 -7.93 -11.05 11.95
CA GLY A 42 -7.28 -11.84 13.00
C GLY A 42 -6.73 -10.96 14.13
N ARG A 43 -6.09 -9.85 13.79
CA ARG A 43 -5.57 -8.89 14.78
C ARG A 43 -6.71 -8.21 15.56
N ILE A 44 -7.78 -7.81 14.89
CA ILE A 44 -8.94 -7.20 15.53
C ILE A 44 -9.58 -8.20 16.50
N ASN A 45 -9.80 -9.44 16.06
CA ASN A 45 -10.44 -10.47 16.88
C ASN A 45 -9.59 -10.90 18.06
N ALA A 46 -8.27 -10.77 17.99
CA ALA A 46 -7.36 -11.06 19.07
C ALA A 46 -7.24 -9.92 20.11
N ALA A 47 -7.80 -8.75 19.83
CA ALA A 47 -7.78 -7.63 20.76
C ALA A 47 -8.69 -7.88 21.95
N ALA A 48 -8.41 -7.23 23.08
CA ALA A 48 -9.22 -7.34 24.30
C ALA A 48 -10.67 -6.89 24.07
N ASP A 49 -10.86 -5.86 23.24
CA ASP A 49 -12.18 -5.37 22.80
C ASP A 49 -12.19 -5.26 21.29
N PRO A 50 -12.61 -6.33 20.57
CA PRO A 50 -12.61 -6.33 19.11
C PRO A 50 -13.45 -5.23 18.47
N VAL A 51 -14.59 -4.89 19.05
CA VAL A 51 -15.48 -3.83 18.53
C VAL A 51 -14.78 -2.48 18.60
N GLN A 52 -14.14 -2.18 19.71
CA GLN A 52 -13.41 -0.93 19.87
C GLN A 52 -12.16 -0.90 18.96
N ALA A 53 -11.45 -2.03 18.84
CA ALA A 53 -10.29 -2.13 17.96
C ALA A 53 -10.67 -1.83 16.52
N GLU A 54 -11.78 -2.37 16.01
CA GLU A 54 -12.26 -2.07 14.65
C GLU A 54 -12.58 -0.59 14.49
N LYS A 55 -13.28 0.00 15.46
CA LYS A 55 -13.58 1.44 15.44
C LYS A 55 -12.31 2.29 15.40
N ASP A 56 -11.29 1.90 16.16
CA ASP A 56 -10.02 2.62 16.20
C ASP A 56 -9.28 2.55 14.86
N PHE A 57 -9.28 1.40 14.21
CA PHE A 57 -8.71 1.27 12.86
C PHE A 57 -9.44 2.14 11.86
N ILE A 58 -10.77 2.16 11.87
CA ILE A 58 -11.59 2.99 10.98
C ILE A 58 -11.35 4.48 11.26
N ALA A 59 -11.25 4.87 12.52
CA ALA A 59 -11.05 6.27 12.91
C ALA A 59 -9.74 6.86 12.37
N ARG A 60 -8.74 6.03 12.11
CA ARG A 60 -7.47 6.48 11.53
C ARG A 60 -7.53 6.72 10.03
N GLN A 61 -8.64 6.34 9.38
CA GLN A 61 -8.79 6.46 7.94
C GLN A 61 -9.54 7.74 7.59
N PRO A 62 -8.92 8.73 6.92
CA PRO A 62 -9.59 9.99 6.57
C PRO A 62 -10.86 9.79 5.74
N MET A 63 -10.90 8.77 4.87
CA MET A 63 -12.12 8.46 4.11
C MET A 63 -13.22 7.79 4.95
N GLY A 64 -12.97 7.47 6.21
CA GLY A 64 -13.98 6.96 7.13
C GLY A 64 -14.30 5.49 7.01
N ARG A 65 -13.48 4.73 6.30
CA ARG A 65 -13.63 3.27 6.15
C ARG A 65 -12.29 2.59 5.92
N LEU A 66 -12.24 1.29 6.18
CA LEU A 66 -11.12 0.45 5.75
C LEU A 66 -11.17 0.29 4.22
N ALA A 67 -10.00 0.15 3.60
CA ALA A 67 -9.93 -0.20 2.20
C ALA A 67 -10.36 -1.67 2.01
N THR A 68 -10.91 -1.95 0.85
CA THR A 68 -11.13 -3.33 0.39
C THR A 68 -10.02 -3.72 -0.59
N THR A 69 -9.89 -5.01 -0.88
CA THR A 69 -8.96 -5.46 -1.91
C THR A 69 -9.30 -4.85 -3.28
N ASP A 70 -10.58 -4.58 -3.54
CA ASP A 70 -11.01 -3.93 -4.79
C ASP A 70 -10.58 -2.46 -4.88
N ASP A 71 -10.29 -1.81 -3.77
CA ASP A 71 -9.71 -0.47 -3.76
C ASP A 71 -8.24 -0.47 -4.21
N ILE A 72 -7.54 -1.57 -4.00
CA ILE A 72 -6.10 -1.70 -4.24
C ILE A 72 -5.79 -2.33 -5.60
N THR A 73 -6.55 -3.35 -5.98
CA THR A 73 -6.31 -4.14 -7.19
C THR A 73 -6.21 -3.30 -8.48
N PRO A 74 -7.05 -2.27 -8.72
CA PRO A 74 -6.93 -1.47 -9.94
C PRO A 74 -5.56 -0.83 -10.11
N MET A 75 -4.93 -0.34 -9.04
CA MET A 75 -3.58 0.23 -9.12
C MET A 75 -2.55 -0.85 -9.44
N VAL A 76 -2.68 -2.03 -8.88
CA VAL A 76 -1.79 -3.16 -9.18
C VAL A 76 -1.87 -3.52 -10.67
N VAL A 77 -3.08 -3.67 -11.19
CA VAL A 77 -3.30 -3.98 -12.61
C VAL A 77 -2.73 -2.88 -13.51
N PHE A 78 -2.96 -1.62 -13.17
CA PHE A 78 -2.41 -0.48 -13.90
C PHE A 78 -0.88 -0.53 -13.95
N LEU A 79 -0.24 -0.74 -12.80
CA LEU A 79 1.24 -0.77 -12.71
C LEU A 79 1.86 -1.96 -13.45
N LEU A 80 1.14 -3.06 -13.58
CA LEU A 80 1.57 -4.25 -14.30
C LEU A 80 1.25 -4.20 -15.80
N SER A 81 0.50 -3.20 -16.24
CA SER A 81 0.07 -3.06 -17.64
C SER A 81 0.94 -2.08 -18.42
N ASP A 82 0.81 -2.13 -19.74
CA ASP A 82 1.48 -1.18 -20.63
C ASP A 82 0.93 0.25 -20.51
N GLU A 83 -0.24 0.43 -19.87
CA GLU A 83 -0.78 1.76 -19.60
C GLU A 83 0.14 2.58 -18.69
N SER A 84 0.90 1.92 -17.84
CA SER A 84 1.87 2.56 -16.95
C SER A 84 3.30 2.55 -17.48
N ARG A 85 3.48 2.38 -18.78
CA ARG A 85 4.80 2.19 -19.40
C ARG A 85 5.80 3.32 -19.18
N PHE A 86 5.33 4.49 -18.79
CA PHE A 86 6.19 5.64 -18.48
C PHE A 86 6.31 5.91 -16.98
N VAL A 87 5.84 4.96 -16.14
CA VAL A 87 5.85 5.05 -14.68
C VAL A 87 6.87 4.08 -14.13
N SER A 88 7.93 4.58 -13.51
CA SER A 88 8.95 3.76 -12.82
C SER A 88 9.56 4.52 -11.66
N GLY A 89 9.98 3.82 -10.63
CA GLY A 89 10.61 4.39 -9.45
C GLY A 89 9.65 5.15 -8.54
N GLN A 90 8.35 4.91 -8.66
CA GLN A 90 7.35 5.65 -7.90
C GLN A 90 6.85 4.88 -6.68
N ALA A 91 6.55 5.62 -5.62
CA ALA A 91 5.77 5.15 -4.48
C ALA A 91 4.31 5.57 -4.71
N CYS A 92 3.46 4.61 -5.06
CA CYS A 92 2.08 4.87 -5.43
C CYS A 92 1.19 4.68 -4.21
N LEU A 93 0.66 5.77 -3.68
CA LEU A 93 -0.19 5.76 -2.48
C LEU A 93 -1.63 5.42 -2.87
N VAL A 94 -2.20 4.41 -2.21
CA VAL A 94 -3.61 4.02 -2.31
C VAL A 94 -4.11 3.86 -0.88
N ASP A 95 -4.23 4.97 -0.16
CA ASP A 95 -4.31 4.96 1.30
C ASP A 95 -5.50 5.75 1.87
N GLY A 96 -6.45 6.15 1.02
CA GLY A 96 -7.62 6.88 1.50
C GLY A 96 -7.31 8.21 2.17
N GLY A 97 -6.16 8.79 1.86
CA GLY A 97 -5.75 10.09 2.40
C GLY A 97 -4.98 10.02 3.72
N VAL A 98 -4.58 8.83 4.19
CA VAL A 98 -3.84 8.70 5.48
C VAL A 98 -2.59 9.57 5.52
N THR A 99 -1.94 9.79 4.39
CA THR A 99 -0.69 10.57 4.31
C THR A 99 -0.87 12.01 3.86
N ILE A 100 -2.10 12.49 3.80
CA ILE A 100 -2.37 13.90 3.44
C ILE A 100 -1.72 14.86 4.46
#